data_2a092bf4f57467178ff82a7f7e2a007d
#
_entry.id   2a092bf4f57467178ff82a7f7e2a007d
#
_cell.length_a   1.000
_cell.length_b   1.000
_cell.length_c   1.000
_cell.angle_alpha   90.00
_cell.angle_beta   90.00
_cell.angle_gamma   90.00
#
_symmetry.space_group_name_H-M   'P 1'
#
loop_
_entity.id
_entity.type
_entity.pdbx_description
1 polymer ?
#
loop_
_entity_poly.entity_id
_entity_poly.type
_entity_poly.pdbx_seq_one_letter_code
_entity_poly.pdbx_strand_id
1 'polypeptide(L)'
;PTKIDSHLMSLSSAQKGETQEAQRAQQALNEVELQRQNDQDVFYASQGVYVRGENLVDLQDRCKSLKNNLLSNGVMALDASTDPLITESYPLHLPGCFQPELDTKRQYMQLYYSQHLANMCPIFGREQGTGNPGLVVWNRGGEPLTFDMFGKDRVRAAHGVVIGPQGSGKSASLNYMAASVMAVHRPRLFILDKGGSFELLSEYFAQHGLTVNYMRINKSAKFSLCPFLDAGEVVKQIEEAKAKAKAAAMTAQHETPADDEDEDEDDAPRDPLGEMEQSLYIMVTGGNMDAYARITQLDKALMRAAILAAGIKSYRDGKKTLTQDVREAMLEIAEREAKLEPDQRTRLKELAASLEMYCTGELDARMFNTVGEPWPDADVTVLDVGVYGSDRYPAQLALAYIGYMQRVINKAEETQNQRRDVVNIVDEAHLYTGNPLLGYQIAFAVKVARKIGLWMLLATQNVEDFSKGDDIKKVLGLFEWWFLLNMEFKEVEDLSKYRNLTPEQKVMILSCSKQQRAYTEGVVMGNPKTVGEMLVRQVPPSIFLTLAMTDPNEKSERRALMEQYGLSSQYQAAEMMAQELNRKRGLKIRARSSDAVSRSQRLQEAS
;
A
#
# COMPACT_ATOMS: atom_id res chain seq x y z
N PRO A 1 25.48 -2.78 42.19
CA PRO A 1 25.95 -4.04 41.56
C PRO A 1 26.26 -5.10 42.63
N THR A 2 26.97 -4.73 43.66
CA THR A 2 27.51 -5.65 44.66
C THR A 2 26.44 -6.42 45.48
N LYS A 3 25.29 -5.85 45.80
CA LYS A 3 24.23 -6.56 46.57
C LYS A 3 23.45 -7.57 45.72
N ILE A 4 23.19 -7.26 44.47
CA ILE A 4 22.54 -8.17 43.54
C ILE A 4 23.45 -9.35 43.22
N ASP A 5 24.71 -9.06 42.93
CA ASP A 5 25.72 -10.07 42.63
C ASP A 5 25.97 -10.99 43.83
N SER A 6 26.03 -10.43 45.07
CA SER A 6 26.15 -11.24 46.27
C SER A 6 24.93 -12.10 46.56
N HIS A 7 23.70 -11.63 46.23
CA HIS A 7 22.49 -12.39 46.37
C HIS A 7 22.40 -13.52 45.34
N LEU A 8 22.71 -13.25 44.10
CA LEU A 8 22.78 -14.26 43.04
C LEU A 8 23.85 -15.32 43.31
N MET A 9 25.04 -14.89 43.76
CA MET A 9 26.10 -15.81 44.16
C MET A 9 25.74 -16.63 45.44
N SER A 10 25.00 -16.07 46.37
CA SER A 10 24.54 -16.81 47.54
C SER A 10 23.49 -17.87 47.19
N LEU A 11 22.61 -17.59 46.25
CA LEU A 11 21.65 -18.55 45.69
C LEU A 11 22.38 -19.68 44.93
N SER A 12 23.41 -19.34 44.13
CA SER A 12 24.18 -20.33 43.38
C SER A 12 25.07 -21.22 44.31
N SER A 13 25.61 -20.65 45.41
CA SER A 13 26.46 -21.38 46.35
C SER A 13 25.67 -22.23 47.34
N ALA A 14 24.43 -21.85 47.69
CA ALA A 14 23.58 -22.61 48.63
C ALA A 14 22.99 -23.88 47.99
N GLN A 15 23.06 -24.05 46.69
CA GLN A 15 22.38 -25.14 45.96
C GLN A 15 23.37 -26.00 45.13
N LYS A 16 24.42 -26.49 45.75
CA LYS A 16 25.22 -27.61 45.20
C LYS A 16 24.48 -28.93 45.36
N GLY A 17 23.33 -29.08 44.68
CA GLY A 17 22.53 -30.28 44.68
C GLY A 17 21.75 -30.48 43.40
N GLU A 18 21.51 -31.73 42.99
CA GLU A 18 20.78 -32.13 41.78
C GLU A 18 19.26 -31.88 41.82
N THR A 19 18.80 -30.90 42.57
CA THR A 19 17.37 -30.57 42.68
C THR A 19 16.90 -29.69 41.52
N GLN A 20 15.64 -29.86 41.08
CA GLN A 20 15.02 -29.03 40.05
C GLN A 20 15.10 -27.53 40.33
N GLU A 21 15.08 -27.15 41.60
CA GLU A 21 15.23 -25.74 42.03
C GLU A 21 16.62 -25.20 41.77
N ALA A 22 17.67 -26.00 42.01
CA ALA A 22 19.04 -25.62 41.71
C ALA A 22 19.27 -25.41 40.19
N GLN A 23 18.68 -26.27 39.39
CA GLN A 23 18.76 -26.14 37.92
C GLN A 23 18.05 -24.87 37.40
N ARG A 24 16.87 -24.55 37.97
CA ARG A 24 16.14 -23.31 37.61
C ARG A 24 16.88 -22.07 38.07
N ALA A 25 17.51 -22.08 39.24
CA ALA A 25 18.30 -20.97 39.73
C ALA A 25 19.56 -20.75 38.86
N GLN A 26 20.22 -21.84 38.43
CA GLN A 26 21.36 -21.74 37.53
C GLN A 26 20.97 -21.25 36.13
N GLN A 27 19.82 -21.67 35.61
CA GLN A 27 19.29 -21.15 34.34
C GLN A 27 19.00 -19.65 34.44
N ALA A 28 18.34 -19.21 35.50
CA ALA A 28 18.06 -17.78 35.75
C ALA A 28 19.35 -16.96 35.87
N LEU A 29 20.40 -17.50 36.50
CA LEU A 29 21.69 -16.84 36.62
C LEU A 29 22.38 -16.70 35.27
N ASN A 30 22.40 -17.75 34.47
CA ASN A 30 22.96 -17.73 33.12
C ASN A 30 22.21 -16.72 32.22
N GLU A 31 20.90 -16.62 32.38
CA GLU A 31 20.07 -15.65 31.67
C GLU A 31 20.43 -14.21 32.06
N VAL A 32 20.60 -13.94 33.35
CA VAL A 32 21.05 -12.61 33.84
C VAL A 32 22.44 -12.24 33.31
N GLU A 33 23.38 -13.20 33.31
CA GLU A 33 24.71 -12.98 32.75
C GLU A 33 24.67 -12.70 31.26
N LEU A 34 23.86 -13.43 30.51
CA LEU A 34 23.66 -13.21 29.06
C LEU A 34 23.06 -11.82 28.79
N GLN A 35 22.06 -11.42 29.56
CA GLN A 35 21.44 -10.10 29.41
C GLN A 35 22.40 -8.96 29.78
N ARG A 36 23.28 -9.17 30.79
CA ARG A 36 24.33 -8.21 31.09
C ARG A 36 25.36 -8.07 29.98
N GLN A 37 25.70 -9.14 29.28
CA GLN A 37 26.57 -9.09 28.10
C GLN A 37 25.92 -8.27 26.96
N ASN A 38 24.59 -8.14 26.96
CA ASN A 38 23.82 -7.32 26.04
C ASN A 38 23.53 -5.91 26.60
N ASP A 39 24.38 -5.38 27.47
CA ASP A 39 24.26 -4.06 28.10
C ASP A 39 22.98 -3.83 28.90
N GLN A 40 22.33 -4.91 29.40
CA GLN A 40 21.16 -4.83 30.27
C GLN A 40 21.57 -4.88 31.75
N ASP A 41 21.40 -3.76 32.44
CA ASP A 41 21.53 -3.72 33.89
C ASP A 41 20.28 -4.23 34.60
N VAL A 42 20.45 -4.69 35.84
CA VAL A 42 19.35 -5.20 36.70
C VAL A 42 19.12 -4.24 37.86
N PHE A 43 17.86 -3.85 38.05
CA PHE A 43 17.45 -2.92 39.09
C PHE A 43 16.36 -3.50 39.96
N TYR A 44 16.36 -3.12 41.25
CA TYR A 44 15.20 -3.28 42.09
C TYR A 44 14.23 -2.13 41.86
N ALA A 45 13.00 -2.43 41.49
CA ALA A 45 11.97 -1.43 41.26
C ALA A 45 10.61 -1.88 41.80
N SER A 46 9.79 -0.91 42.16
CA SER A 46 8.39 -1.05 42.51
C SER A 46 7.57 -0.10 41.67
N GLN A 47 6.43 -0.54 41.19
CA GLN A 47 5.56 0.29 40.36
C GLN A 47 4.13 0.23 40.88
N GLY A 48 3.50 1.40 40.96
CA GLY A 48 2.10 1.54 41.35
C GLY A 48 1.28 2.24 40.28
N VAL A 49 0.03 1.81 40.08
CA VAL A 49 -0.92 2.46 39.17
C VAL A 49 -2.14 2.94 39.97
N TYR A 50 -2.44 4.23 39.91
CA TYR A 50 -3.62 4.83 40.52
C TYR A 50 -4.78 4.85 39.55
N VAL A 51 -5.89 4.24 39.91
CA VAL A 51 -7.13 4.23 39.12
C VAL A 51 -8.15 5.16 39.78
N ARG A 52 -8.82 5.98 38.98
CA ARG A 52 -9.91 6.86 39.42
C ARG A 52 -11.21 6.46 38.75
N GLY A 53 -12.32 6.54 39.48
CA GLY A 53 -13.67 6.37 38.97
C GLY A 53 -14.58 7.48 39.44
N GLU A 54 -15.68 7.72 38.73
CA GLU A 54 -16.71 8.70 39.09
C GLU A 54 -17.57 8.21 40.28
N ASN A 55 -17.69 6.91 40.40
CA ASN A 55 -18.39 6.22 41.49
C ASN A 55 -17.73 4.84 41.72
N LEU A 56 -18.18 4.14 42.76
CA LEU A 56 -17.59 2.86 43.14
C LEU A 56 -17.70 1.77 42.05
N VAL A 57 -18.82 1.74 41.33
CA VAL A 57 -19.06 0.76 40.27
C VAL A 57 -18.10 1.03 39.10
N ASP A 58 -18.00 2.28 38.63
CA ASP A 58 -17.07 2.69 37.58
C ASP A 58 -15.62 2.40 37.97
N LEU A 59 -15.24 2.68 39.23
CA LEU A 59 -13.91 2.34 39.74
C LEU A 59 -13.60 0.86 39.68
N GLN A 60 -14.56 0.03 40.10
CA GLN A 60 -14.40 -1.44 40.07
C GLN A 60 -14.27 -1.97 38.67
N ASP A 61 -15.06 -1.47 37.72
CA ASP A 61 -14.99 -1.87 36.31
C ASP A 61 -13.66 -1.45 35.66
N ARG A 62 -13.15 -0.27 35.96
CA ARG A 62 -11.84 0.21 35.48
C ARG A 62 -10.70 -0.61 36.06
N CYS A 63 -10.72 -0.91 37.36
CA CYS A 63 -9.74 -1.77 38.01
C CYS A 63 -9.73 -3.17 37.40
N LYS A 64 -10.91 -3.77 37.17
CA LYS A 64 -11.06 -5.08 36.55
C LYS A 64 -10.51 -5.09 35.12
N SER A 65 -10.82 -4.06 34.34
CA SER A 65 -10.32 -3.88 32.98
C SER A 65 -8.79 -3.76 32.96
N LEU A 66 -8.22 -2.93 33.83
CA LEU A 66 -6.78 -2.78 33.97
C LEU A 66 -6.10 -4.10 34.37
N LYS A 67 -6.64 -4.80 35.38
CA LYS A 67 -6.10 -6.07 35.82
C LYS A 67 -6.10 -7.13 34.71
N ASN A 68 -7.18 -7.20 33.92
CA ASN A 68 -7.27 -8.12 32.80
C ASN A 68 -6.24 -7.76 31.70
N ASN A 69 -6.06 -6.49 31.41
CA ASN A 69 -5.07 -6.02 30.43
C ASN A 69 -3.63 -6.32 30.87
N LEU A 70 -3.32 -6.11 32.14
CA LEU A 70 -2.00 -6.46 32.68
C LEU A 70 -1.77 -7.96 32.62
N LEU A 71 -2.76 -8.76 33.03
CA LEU A 71 -2.66 -10.21 33.02
C LEU A 71 -2.49 -10.79 31.63
N SER A 72 -3.20 -10.25 30.62
CA SER A 72 -3.06 -10.66 29.21
C SER A 72 -1.66 -10.37 28.64
N ASN A 73 -0.94 -9.43 29.25
CA ASN A 73 0.46 -9.10 28.91
C ASN A 73 1.47 -9.75 29.88
N GLY A 74 1.06 -10.76 30.66
CA GLY A 74 1.95 -11.49 31.54
C GLY A 74 2.32 -10.76 32.85
N VAL A 75 1.69 -9.60 33.13
CA VAL A 75 1.94 -8.82 34.36
C VAL A 75 0.87 -9.10 35.38
N MET A 76 1.25 -9.64 36.56
CA MET A 76 0.36 -9.89 37.66
C MET A 76 0.37 -8.69 38.62
N ALA A 77 -0.79 -8.01 38.72
CA ALA A 77 -0.94 -6.89 39.65
C ALA A 77 -1.39 -7.36 41.04
N LEU A 78 -0.76 -6.83 42.06
CA LEU A 78 -1.29 -6.89 43.42
C LEU A 78 -2.45 -5.90 43.51
N ASP A 79 -3.60 -6.37 43.96
CA ASP A 79 -4.77 -5.52 44.18
C ASP A 79 -5.18 -5.49 45.65
N ALA A 80 -6.22 -4.71 45.93
CA ALA A 80 -6.75 -4.52 47.25
C ALA A 80 -7.17 -5.82 47.97
N SER A 81 -7.37 -6.92 47.24
CA SER A 81 -7.73 -8.22 47.83
C SER A 81 -6.50 -9.07 48.18
N THR A 82 -5.35 -8.77 47.59
CA THR A 82 -4.12 -9.54 47.72
C THR A 82 -3.03 -8.82 48.52
N ASP A 83 -3.12 -7.50 48.66
CA ASP A 83 -2.18 -6.69 49.43
C ASP A 83 -2.63 -6.59 50.90
N PRO A 84 -1.90 -7.18 51.86
CA PRO A 84 -2.24 -7.11 53.27
C PRO A 84 -2.03 -5.72 53.88
N LEU A 85 -1.29 -4.82 53.21
CA LEU A 85 -0.89 -3.48 53.70
C LEU A 85 -1.46 -2.35 52.86
N ILE A 86 -2.65 -2.48 52.35
CA ILE A 86 -3.32 -1.56 51.41
C ILE A 86 -3.26 -0.09 51.82
N THR A 87 -3.48 0.22 53.10
CA THR A 87 -3.45 1.61 53.60
C THR A 87 -2.07 2.22 53.56
N GLU A 88 -1.03 1.39 53.60
CA GLU A 88 0.35 1.83 53.56
C GLU A 88 0.91 1.85 52.11
N SER A 89 0.47 0.93 51.26
CA SER A 89 0.91 0.88 49.85
C SER A 89 0.44 2.08 49.04
N TYR A 90 -0.75 2.64 49.37
CA TYR A 90 -1.28 3.80 48.68
C TYR A 90 -0.35 5.06 48.77
N PRO A 91 0.10 5.52 49.94
CA PRO A 91 0.99 6.67 50.01
C PRO A 91 2.43 6.40 49.54
N LEU A 92 2.91 5.14 49.61
CA LEU A 92 4.28 4.79 49.26
C LEU A 92 4.63 5.04 47.80
N HIS A 93 3.66 4.91 46.91
CA HIS A 93 3.84 5.12 45.48
C HIS A 93 3.56 6.57 45.04
N LEU A 94 3.21 7.47 45.97
CA LEU A 94 3.10 8.89 45.65
C LEU A 94 4.48 9.51 45.39
N PRO A 95 4.58 10.51 44.50
CA PRO A 95 5.86 11.20 44.24
C PRO A 95 6.49 11.73 45.53
N GLY A 96 7.75 11.39 45.75
CA GLY A 96 8.51 11.81 46.94
C GLY A 96 8.33 10.92 48.18
N CYS A 97 7.49 9.90 48.14
CA CYS A 97 7.22 9.01 49.31
C CYS A 97 7.98 7.68 49.21
N PHE A 98 8.84 7.49 48.21
CA PHE A 98 9.57 6.25 48.00
C PHE A 98 10.59 5.98 49.12
N GLN A 99 10.48 4.80 49.76
CA GLN A 99 11.36 4.35 50.84
C GLN A 99 11.93 2.96 50.52
N PRO A 100 13.07 2.88 49.80
CA PRO A 100 13.60 1.62 49.27
C PRO A 100 13.86 0.55 50.30
N GLU A 101 14.24 0.93 51.53
CA GLU A 101 14.48 -0.03 52.60
C GLU A 101 13.19 -0.71 53.12
N LEU A 102 12.09 0.05 53.22
CA LEU A 102 10.79 -0.46 53.62
C LEU A 102 10.15 -1.30 52.51
N ASP A 103 10.24 -0.84 51.27
CA ASP A 103 9.67 -1.55 50.12
C ASP A 103 10.37 -2.89 49.88
N THR A 104 11.70 -2.95 50.10
CA THR A 104 12.46 -4.20 50.07
C THR A 104 12.01 -5.15 51.17
N LYS A 105 11.80 -4.68 52.42
CA LYS A 105 11.32 -5.50 53.54
C LYS A 105 9.91 -6.00 53.33
N ARG A 106 9.05 -5.24 52.66
CA ARG A 106 7.65 -5.57 52.34
C ARG A 106 7.49 -6.39 51.06
N GLN A 107 8.60 -6.71 50.36
CA GLN A 107 8.63 -7.47 49.11
C GLN A 107 7.87 -6.81 47.96
N TYR A 108 7.68 -5.48 47.96
CA TYR A 108 7.14 -4.73 46.82
C TYR A 108 8.18 -4.49 45.73
N MET A 109 9.46 -4.62 46.04
CA MET A 109 10.57 -4.46 45.09
C MET A 109 10.81 -5.77 44.36
N GLN A 110 10.84 -5.70 43.04
CA GLN A 110 11.18 -6.82 42.18
C GLN A 110 12.37 -6.48 41.29
N LEU A 111 13.03 -7.48 40.74
CA LEU A 111 14.13 -7.32 39.81
C LEU A 111 13.63 -7.12 38.39
N TYR A 112 14.07 -6.04 37.78
CA TYR A 112 13.77 -5.69 36.40
C TYR A 112 15.04 -5.41 35.63
N TYR A 113 15.09 -5.82 34.37
CA TYR A 113 16.14 -5.34 33.46
C TYR A 113 15.87 -3.88 33.07
N SER A 114 16.95 -3.14 32.69
CA SER A 114 16.83 -1.74 32.28
C SER A 114 15.81 -1.54 31.16
N GLN A 115 15.71 -2.47 30.20
CA GLN A 115 14.71 -2.44 29.14
C GLN A 115 13.27 -2.55 29.67
N HIS A 116 13.03 -3.39 30.68
CA HIS A 116 11.70 -3.49 31.31
C HIS A 116 11.31 -2.19 31.99
N LEU A 117 12.24 -1.59 32.73
CA LEU A 117 12.00 -0.31 33.39
C LEU A 117 11.79 0.82 32.38
N ALA A 118 12.57 0.86 31.30
CA ALA A 118 12.38 1.83 30.24
C ALA A 118 10.97 1.72 29.62
N ASN A 119 10.49 0.49 29.35
CA ASN A 119 9.17 0.25 28.82
C ASN A 119 8.02 0.59 29.79
N MET A 120 8.26 0.54 31.10
CA MET A 120 7.29 0.87 32.15
C MET A 120 7.35 2.34 32.59
N CYS A 121 8.38 3.06 32.19
CA CYS A 121 8.58 4.46 32.56
C CYS A 121 7.63 5.37 31.77
N PRO A 122 6.90 6.31 32.39
CA PRO A 122 5.98 7.21 31.68
C PRO A 122 6.73 8.35 30.94
N ILE A 123 8.06 8.27 30.82
CA ILE A 123 8.92 9.27 30.17
C ILE A 123 9.16 8.84 28.70
N PHE A 124 8.10 8.52 27.99
CA PHE A 124 8.23 8.26 26.55
C PHE A 124 8.11 9.56 25.76
N GLY A 125 9.04 9.77 24.85
CA GLY A 125 8.81 10.67 23.74
C GLY A 125 7.65 10.11 22.93
N ARG A 126 6.58 10.90 22.76
CA ARG A 126 5.48 10.53 21.88
C ARG A 126 5.84 10.96 20.47
N GLU A 127 5.44 10.18 19.49
CA GLU A 127 5.51 10.59 18.11
C GLU A 127 4.73 11.90 17.94
N GLN A 128 5.34 12.88 17.27
CA GLN A 128 4.74 14.21 17.07
C GLN A 128 4.40 14.49 15.62
N GLY A 129 4.92 13.69 14.69
CA GLY A 129 4.84 13.98 13.26
C GLY A 129 5.67 15.21 12.89
N THR A 130 5.48 15.72 11.68
CA THR A 130 6.19 16.90 11.18
C THR A 130 5.37 18.18 11.31
N GLY A 131 4.07 18.06 11.57
CA GLY A 131 3.13 19.19 11.57
C GLY A 131 2.75 19.68 10.18
N ASN A 132 3.31 19.11 9.10
CA ASN A 132 2.91 19.47 7.76
C ASN A 132 1.51 18.92 7.45
N PRO A 133 0.65 19.70 6.75
CA PRO A 133 -0.69 19.25 6.41
C PRO A 133 -0.64 18.09 5.40
N GLY A 134 -1.23 16.99 5.77
CA GLY A 134 -1.22 15.75 4.99
C GLY A 134 -2.12 14.71 5.62
N LEU A 135 -1.59 13.50 5.86
CA LEU A 135 -2.32 12.45 6.54
C LEU A 135 -2.40 12.76 8.05
N VAL A 136 -3.61 12.71 8.61
CA VAL A 136 -3.85 12.91 10.05
C VAL A 136 -3.97 11.55 10.71
N VAL A 137 -3.12 11.29 11.68
CA VAL A 137 -3.13 10.07 12.49
C VAL A 137 -2.95 10.43 13.97
N TRP A 138 -2.97 9.46 14.86
CA TRP A 138 -2.81 9.70 16.30
C TRP A 138 -1.66 8.87 16.84
N ASN A 139 -0.96 9.39 17.83
CA ASN A 139 -0.08 8.58 18.64
C ASN A 139 -0.89 7.75 19.65
N ARG A 140 -0.26 6.83 20.35
CA ARG A 140 -0.93 6.02 21.40
C ARG A 140 -1.42 6.85 22.59
N GLY A 141 -0.90 8.04 22.79
CA GLY A 141 -1.36 9.00 23.79
C GLY A 141 -2.66 9.71 23.42
N GLY A 142 -3.16 9.54 22.18
CA GLY A 142 -4.37 10.19 21.69
C GLY A 142 -4.14 11.60 21.15
N GLU A 143 -2.90 12.01 20.92
CA GLU A 143 -2.59 13.30 20.30
C GLU A 143 -2.60 13.16 18.78
N PRO A 144 -3.25 14.07 18.03
CA PRO A 144 -3.20 14.08 16.58
C PRO A 144 -1.80 14.48 16.10
N LEU A 145 -1.33 13.81 15.08
CA LEU A 145 -0.10 14.15 14.39
C LEU A 145 -0.32 14.12 12.87
N THR A 146 0.47 14.90 12.16
CA THR A 146 0.37 15.00 10.70
C THR A 146 1.72 14.86 10.05
N PHE A 147 1.72 14.37 8.83
CA PHE A 147 2.87 14.35 7.93
C PHE A 147 2.38 14.34 6.48
N ASP A 148 3.22 14.84 5.59
CA ASP A 148 2.89 15.08 4.18
C ASP A 148 3.78 14.24 3.27
N MET A 149 3.38 13.01 2.99
CA MET A 149 4.15 12.10 2.15
C MET A 149 4.25 12.52 0.67
N PHE A 150 3.29 13.32 0.20
CA PHE A 150 3.25 13.76 -1.20
C PHE A 150 3.90 15.12 -1.45
N GLY A 151 4.19 15.87 -0.41
CA GLY A 151 4.73 17.23 -0.50
C GLY A 151 6.00 17.43 0.32
N LYS A 152 5.87 18.09 1.47
CA LYS A 152 7.01 18.64 2.22
C LYS A 152 7.89 17.60 2.91
N ASP A 153 7.37 16.44 3.26
CA ASP A 153 8.10 15.43 4.02
C ASP A 153 8.79 14.39 3.15
N ARG A 154 8.54 14.40 1.85
CA ARG A 154 9.27 13.56 0.89
C ARG A 154 10.67 14.12 0.64
N VAL A 155 11.64 13.26 0.53
CA VAL A 155 13.03 13.62 0.18
C VAL A 155 13.37 13.19 -1.25
N ARG A 156 12.93 12.01 -1.67
CA ARG A 156 13.24 11.45 -2.99
C ARG A 156 12.00 11.31 -3.87
N ALA A 157 11.05 10.53 -3.41
CA ALA A 157 9.84 10.21 -4.16
C ALA A 157 8.69 9.93 -3.20
N ALA A 158 7.47 10.29 -3.59
CA ALA A 158 6.28 9.95 -2.81
C ALA A 158 5.75 8.53 -3.09
N HIS A 159 6.62 7.62 -3.57
CA HIS A 159 6.22 6.22 -3.73
C HIS A 159 6.12 5.55 -2.37
N GLY A 160 5.06 4.78 -2.18
CA GLY A 160 4.78 4.10 -0.93
C GLY A 160 4.22 2.70 -1.12
N VAL A 161 4.41 1.88 -0.09
CA VAL A 161 3.81 0.57 0.03
C VAL A 161 2.99 0.47 1.31
N VAL A 162 1.79 -0.08 1.21
CA VAL A 162 0.92 -0.40 2.35
C VAL A 162 0.85 -1.91 2.47
N ILE A 163 1.36 -2.44 3.57
CA ILE A 163 1.41 -3.88 3.81
C ILE A 163 0.54 -4.19 5.02
N GLY A 164 -0.40 -5.11 4.83
CA GLY A 164 -1.26 -5.54 5.92
C GLY A 164 -2.04 -6.79 5.55
N PRO A 165 -2.00 -7.82 6.41
CA PRO A 165 -2.72 -9.06 6.20
C PRO A 165 -4.23 -8.85 6.07
N GLN A 166 -4.92 -9.90 5.65
CA GLN A 166 -6.37 -9.85 5.53
C GLN A 166 -7.01 -9.45 6.87
N GLY A 167 -7.90 -8.48 6.83
CA GLY A 167 -8.56 -7.99 8.03
C GLY A 167 -7.77 -6.97 8.86
N SER A 168 -6.54 -6.60 8.50
CA SER A 168 -5.75 -5.57 9.22
C SER A 168 -6.33 -4.16 9.16
N GLY A 169 -7.25 -3.89 8.23
CA GLY A 169 -7.84 -2.57 7.99
C GLY A 169 -7.25 -1.86 6.77
N LYS A 170 -6.54 -2.57 5.90
CA LYS A 170 -5.90 -2.04 4.68
C LYS A 170 -6.83 -1.18 3.83
N SER A 171 -8.01 -1.69 3.44
CA SER A 171 -8.96 -0.94 2.60
C SER A 171 -9.47 0.33 3.28
N ALA A 172 -9.73 0.31 4.60
CA ALA A 172 -10.14 1.50 5.34
C ALA A 172 -9.00 2.54 5.40
N SER A 173 -7.76 2.08 5.59
CA SER A 173 -6.57 2.94 5.55
C SER A 173 -6.38 3.57 4.18
N LEU A 174 -6.50 2.80 3.10
CA LEU A 174 -6.36 3.30 1.73
C LEU A 174 -7.46 4.31 1.37
N ASN A 175 -8.74 4.03 1.73
CA ASN A 175 -9.84 4.98 1.53
C ASN A 175 -9.58 6.30 2.28
N TYR A 176 -9.09 6.22 3.51
CA TYR A 176 -8.75 7.38 4.29
C TYR A 176 -7.54 8.15 3.72
N MET A 177 -6.51 7.45 3.27
CA MET A 177 -5.34 8.06 2.61
C MET A 177 -5.74 8.74 1.30
N ALA A 178 -6.55 8.08 0.47
CA ALA A 178 -7.09 8.66 -0.77
C ALA A 178 -7.89 9.93 -0.50
N ALA A 179 -8.76 9.93 0.52
CA ALA A 179 -9.52 11.11 0.90
C ALA A 179 -8.62 12.23 1.45
N SER A 180 -7.60 11.89 2.23
CA SER A 180 -6.66 12.87 2.80
C SER A 180 -5.82 13.53 1.71
N VAL A 181 -5.28 12.77 0.77
CA VAL A 181 -4.50 13.34 -0.34
C VAL A 181 -5.35 14.22 -1.25
N MET A 182 -6.60 13.83 -1.50
CA MET A 182 -7.54 14.67 -2.26
C MET A 182 -7.89 15.95 -1.53
N ALA A 183 -8.03 15.91 -0.20
CA ALA A 183 -8.34 17.10 0.60
C ALA A 183 -7.19 18.13 0.64
N VAL A 184 -5.94 17.68 0.64
CA VAL A 184 -4.75 18.53 0.81
C VAL A 184 -4.16 18.95 -0.54
N HIS A 185 -3.91 17.99 -1.42
CA HIS A 185 -3.14 18.22 -2.66
C HIS A 185 -4.01 18.28 -3.92
N ARG A 186 -5.22 17.70 -3.88
CA ARG A 186 -6.11 17.58 -5.05
C ARG A 186 -5.39 17.07 -6.31
N PRO A 187 -4.62 15.97 -6.21
CA PRO A 187 -3.97 15.40 -7.39
C PRO A 187 -5.03 14.85 -8.37
N ARG A 188 -4.59 14.41 -9.52
CA ARG A 188 -5.38 13.45 -10.30
C ARG A 188 -5.19 12.08 -9.65
N LEU A 189 -6.28 11.51 -9.16
CA LEU A 189 -6.24 10.24 -8.43
C LEU A 189 -6.68 9.10 -9.36
N PHE A 190 -5.78 8.15 -9.57
CA PHE A 190 -6.08 6.89 -10.25
C PHE A 190 -6.07 5.75 -9.26
N ILE A 191 -7.04 4.85 -9.37
CA ILE A 191 -7.17 3.69 -8.46
C ILE A 191 -7.41 2.45 -9.29
N LEU A 192 -6.55 1.45 -9.12
CA LEU A 192 -6.74 0.11 -9.66
C LEU A 192 -7.24 -0.79 -8.53
N ASP A 193 -8.48 -1.23 -8.63
CA ASP A 193 -9.21 -1.93 -7.58
C ASP A 193 -9.59 -3.35 -8.00
N LYS A 194 -9.69 -4.25 -7.02
CA LYS A 194 -10.26 -5.58 -7.20
C LYS A 194 -11.41 -5.77 -6.22
N GLY A 195 -12.62 -5.74 -6.72
CA GLY A 195 -13.80 -6.12 -5.94
C GLY A 195 -14.64 -4.99 -5.37
N GLY A 196 -14.47 -3.77 -5.86
CA GLY A 196 -15.35 -2.64 -5.57
C GLY A 196 -15.10 -1.98 -4.21
N SER A 197 -13.87 -2.07 -3.68
CA SER A 197 -13.50 -1.46 -2.39
C SER A 197 -13.56 0.07 -2.40
N PHE A 198 -13.49 0.68 -3.59
CA PHE A 198 -13.49 2.13 -3.79
C PHE A 198 -14.78 2.66 -4.45
N GLU A 199 -15.78 1.81 -4.69
CA GLU A 199 -17.04 2.21 -5.32
C GLU A 199 -17.75 3.30 -4.50
N LEU A 200 -17.97 3.06 -3.21
CA LEU A 200 -18.62 4.02 -2.33
C LEU A 200 -17.79 5.28 -2.05
N LEU A 201 -16.46 5.17 -2.04
CA LEU A 201 -15.58 6.33 -1.96
C LEU A 201 -15.70 7.19 -3.21
N SER A 202 -15.88 6.58 -4.38
CA SER A 202 -16.12 7.28 -5.64
C SER A 202 -17.43 8.09 -5.59
N GLU A 203 -18.52 7.49 -5.07
CA GLU A 203 -19.78 8.22 -4.84
C GLU A 203 -19.59 9.37 -3.83
N TYR A 204 -18.82 9.15 -2.76
CA TYR A 204 -18.48 10.20 -1.79
C TYR A 204 -17.79 11.38 -2.47
N PHE A 205 -16.78 11.14 -3.29
CA PHE A 205 -16.07 12.19 -4.01
C PHE A 205 -16.99 12.96 -4.97
N ALA A 206 -17.83 12.26 -5.72
CA ALA A 206 -18.79 12.89 -6.63
C ALA A 206 -19.76 13.81 -5.88
N GLN A 207 -20.25 13.40 -4.71
CA GLN A 207 -21.15 14.23 -3.89
C GLN A 207 -20.43 15.43 -3.24
N HIS A 208 -19.11 15.41 -3.18
CA HIS A 208 -18.30 16.53 -2.68
C HIS A 208 -17.71 17.41 -3.81
N GLY A 209 -18.27 17.30 -5.02
CA GLY A 209 -17.98 18.19 -6.15
C GLY A 209 -16.72 17.83 -6.93
N LEU A 210 -16.21 16.61 -6.80
CA LEU A 210 -15.14 16.09 -7.65
C LEU A 210 -15.74 15.38 -8.87
N THR A 211 -15.06 15.48 -10.01
CA THR A 211 -15.39 14.69 -11.19
C THR A 211 -14.86 13.28 -11.04
N VAL A 212 -15.72 12.27 -11.19
CA VAL A 212 -15.37 10.87 -10.96
C VAL A 212 -15.69 10.02 -12.18
N ASN A 213 -14.73 9.20 -12.58
CA ASN A 213 -14.87 8.18 -13.59
C ASN A 213 -14.68 6.81 -12.95
N TYR A 214 -15.80 6.12 -12.64
CA TYR A 214 -15.76 4.75 -12.12
C TYR A 214 -16.04 3.76 -13.23
N MET A 215 -15.07 2.92 -13.53
CA MET A 215 -15.12 1.93 -14.61
C MET A 215 -15.00 0.52 -14.02
N ARG A 216 -15.86 -0.37 -14.47
CA ARG A 216 -15.81 -1.79 -14.11
C ARG A 216 -15.71 -2.64 -15.35
N ILE A 217 -14.76 -3.57 -15.37
CA ILE A 217 -14.65 -4.54 -16.45
C ILE A 217 -15.84 -5.49 -16.41
N ASN A 218 -16.69 -5.43 -17.44
CA ASN A 218 -17.84 -6.30 -17.62
C ASN A 218 -18.28 -6.30 -19.10
N LYS A 219 -19.25 -7.14 -19.45
CA LYS A 219 -19.77 -7.26 -20.82
C LYS A 219 -20.45 -5.99 -21.38
N SER A 220 -20.84 -5.06 -20.54
CA SER A 220 -21.45 -3.78 -20.94
C SER A 220 -20.49 -2.59 -20.87
N ALA A 221 -19.21 -2.83 -20.57
CA ALA A 221 -18.21 -1.78 -20.52
C ALA A 221 -18.09 -1.06 -21.87
N LYS A 222 -18.01 0.27 -21.84
CA LYS A 222 -17.91 1.10 -23.05
C LYS A 222 -16.48 1.57 -23.33
N PHE A 223 -15.57 1.43 -22.37
CA PHE A 223 -14.16 1.74 -22.52
C PHE A 223 -13.38 0.55 -23.06
N SER A 224 -12.16 0.83 -23.55
CA SER A 224 -11.23 -0.19 -24.04
C SER A 224 -9.88 -0.07 -23.35
N LEU A 225 -9.19 -1.21 -23.26
CA LEU A 225 -7.81 -1.36 -22.78
C LEU A 225 -6.94 -1.98 -23.91
N CYS A 226 -7.35 -1.79 -25.17
CA CYS A 226 -6.58 -2.26 -26.32
C CYS A 226 -5.19 -1.61 -26.32
N PRO A 227 -4.11 -2.42 -26.26
CA PRO A 227 -2.75 -1.88 -26.09
C PRO A 227 -2.19 -1.25 -27.37
N PHE A 228 -2.81 -1.47 -28.53
CA PHE A 228 -2.29 -1.05 -29.84
C PHE A 228 -2.91 0.24 -30.36
N LEU A 229 -3.84 0.87 -29.63
CA LEU A 229 -4.59 2.04 -30.13
C LEU A 229 -3.71 3.16 -30.67
N ASP A 230 -2.56 3.37 -30.06
CA ASP A 230 -1.66 4.46 -30.40
C ASP A 230 -0.49 4.02 -31.30
N ALA A 231 -0.52 2.80 -31.87
CA ALA A 231 0.56 2.28 -32.71
C ALA A 231 0.82 3.16 -33.94
N GLY A 232 -0.21 3.77 -34.54
CA GLY A 232 -0.05 4.70 -35.66
C GLY A 232 0.72 5.97 -35.28
N GLU A 233 0.50 6.51 -34.10
CA GLU A 233 1.19 7.69 -33.57
C GLU A 233 2.65 7.36 -33.20
N VAL A 234 2.89 6.19 -32.64
CA VAL A 234 4.24 5.69 -32.31
C VAL A 234 5.06 5.52 -33.59
N VAL A 235 4.47 4.96 -34.66
CA VAL A 235 5.15 4.83 -35.95
C VAL A 235 5.56 6.20 -36.50
N LYS A 236 4.65 7.17 -36.45
CA LYS A 236 4.94 8.55 -36.90
C LYS A 236 6.12 9.15 -36.13
N GLN A 237 6.14 9.01 -34.80
CA GLN A 237 7.24 9.50 -33.96
C GLN A 237 8.57 8.83 -34.32
N ILE A 238 8.58 7.53 -34.61
CA ILE A 238 9.76 6.78 -35.02
C ILE A 238 10.26 7.28 -36.39
N GLU A 239 9.36 7.52 -37.34
CA GLU A 239 9.73 8.05 -38.66
C GLU A 239 10.29 9.48 -38.58
N GLU A 240 9.69 10.34 -37.76
CA GLU A 240 10.17 11.69 -37.49
C GLU A 240 11.55 11.70 -36.82
N ALA A 241 11.76 10.82 -35.83
CA ALA A 241 13.05 10.67 -35.15
C ALA A 241 14.15 10.19 -36.14
N LYS A 242 13.83 9.20 -36.98
CA LYS A 242 14.75 8.72 -38.02
C LYS A 242 15.07 9.83 -39.05
N ALA A 243 14.09 10.63 -39.43
CA ALA A 243 14.30 11.73 -40.35
C ALA A 243 15.21 12.83 -39.75
N LYS A 244 14.98 13.17 -38.46
CA LYS A 244 15.83 14.10 -37.70
C LYS A 244 17.26 13.59 -37.56
N ALA A 245 17.44 12.31 -37.18
CA ALA A 245 18.76 11.68 -37.07
C ALA A 245 19.51 11.65 -38.38
N LYS A 246 18.80 11.38 -39.49
CA LYS A 246 19.38 11.43 -40.83
C LYS A 246 19.78 12.85 -41.25
N ALA A 247 18.97 13.84 -40.91
CA ALA A 247 19.29 15.25 -41.16
C ALA A 247 20.49 15.70 -40.32
N ALA A 248 20.56 15.33 -39.05
CA ALA A 248 21.69 15.62 -38.18
C ALA A 248 23.00 14.95 -38.67
N ALA A 249 22.92 13.68 -39.09
CA ALA A 249 24.07 12.98 -39.69
C ALA A 249 24.57 13.61 -40.99
N MET A 250 23.70 14.26 -41.75
CA MET A 250 24.08 15.01 -42.95
C MET A 250 24.74 16.36 -42.62
N THR A 251 24.42 16.96 -41.47
CA THR A 251 25.01 18.23 -40.98
C THR A 251 26.28 18.05 -40.15
N ALA A 252 26.45 16.88 -39.51
CA ALA A 252 27.56 16.58 -38.61
C ALA A 252 28.91 16.22 -39.26
N GLN A 253 29.13 16.55 -40.56
CA GLN A 253 30.43 16.33 -41.20
C GLN A 253 31.55 17.25 -40.70
N HIS A 254 31.33 18.09 -39.67
CA HIS A 254 32.32 19.09 -39.22
C HIS A 254 32.42 19.33 -37.70
N GLU A 255 31.88 18.46 -36.85
CA GLU A 255 32.11 18.61 -35.40
C GLU A 255 32.62 17.29 -34.80
N THR A 256 33.75 17.38 -34.09
CA THR A 256 34.32 16.33 -33.25
C THR A 256 33.29 15.94 -32.15
N PRO A 257 33.15 14.65 -31.82
CA PRO A 257 32.28 14.24 -30.74
C PRO A 257 32.76 14.86 -29.42
N ALA A 258 31.92 15.62 -28.76
CA ALA A 258 32.09 15.90 -27.36
C ALA A 258 31.87 14.55 -26.61
N ASP A 259 32.72 14.26 -25.66
CA ASP A 259 32.59 13.12 -24.76
C ASP A 259 31.19 13.20 -24.10
N ASP A 260 30.27 12.35 -24.53
CA ASP A 260 29.00 12.15 -23.84
C ASP A 260 29.32 11.53 -22.47
N GLU A 261 29.20 12.35 -21.44
CA GLU A 261 29.19 11.93 -20.04
C GLU A 261 28.12 10.83 -19.91
N ASP A 262 28.44 9.80 -19.17
CA ASP A 262 27.62 8.65 -18.83
C ASP A 262 26.14 9.05 -18.67
N GLU A 263 25.30 8.79 -19.68
CA GLU A 263 23.86 8.80 -19.50
C GLU A 263 23.56 7.70 -18.49
N ASP A 264 23.18 8.09 -17.27
CA ASP A 264 22.71 7.18 -16.23
C ASP A 264 21.65 6.27 -16.85
N GLU A 265 21.78 4.95 -16.68
CA GLU A 265 20.78 3.95 -17.11
C GLU A 265 19.36 4.30 -16.63
N ASP A 266 19.24 5.19 -15.64
CA ASP A 266 17.98 5.71 -15.12
C ASP A 266 17.31 6.78 -16.04
N ASP A 267 17.95 7.19 -17.13
CA ASP A 267 17.46 8.24 -18.04
C ASP A 267 16.82 7.73 -19.34
N ALA A 268 16.62 6.42 -19.46
CA ALA A 268 16.00 5.84 -20.63
C ALA A 268 14.59 6.41 -20.88
N PRO A 269 14.31 6.97 -22.08
CA PRO A 269 12.98 7.44 -22.43
C PRO A 269 11.99 6.29 -22.46
N ARG A 270 10.70 6.60 -22.27
CA ARG A 270 9.62 5.63 -22.40
C ARG A 270 9.67 4.95 -23.78
N ASP A 271 9.45 3.64 -23.80
CA ASP A 271 9.35 2.85 -25.04
C ASP A 271 7.91 2.33 -25.27
N PRO A 272 7.01 3.13 -25.85
CA PRO A 272 5.64 2.71 -26.12
C PRO A 272 5.55 1.50 -27.06
N LEU A 273 6.52 1.32 -27.96
CA LEU A 273 6.56 0.16 -28.84
C LEU A 273 6.90 -1.11 -28.06
N GLY A 274 7.86 -1.04 -27.13
CA GLY A 274 8.18 -2.15 -26.22
C GLY A 274 7.01 -2.55 -25.35
N GLU A 275 6.19 -1.59 -24.87
CA GLU A 275 4.95 -1.87 -24.14
C GLU A 275 3.93 -2.65 -24.99
N MET A 276 3.79 -2.27 -26.28
CA MET A 276 2.92 -2.98 -27.24
C MET A 276 3.44 -4.39 -27.54
N GLU A 277 4.75 -4.54 -27.72
CA GLU A 277 5.40 -5.83 -27.92
C GLU A 277 5.17 -6.75 -26.72
N GLN A 278 5.34 -6.26 -25.51
CA GLN A 278 5.08 -7.03 -24.30
C GLN A 278 3.61 -7.48 -24.22
N SER A 279 2.68 -6.59 -24.57
CA SER A 279 1.26 -6.92 -24.64
C SER A 279 0.99 -8.03 -25.65
N LEU A 280 1.62 -7.95 -26.84
CA LEU A 280 1.49 -8.98 -27.86
C LEU A 280 2.08 -10.33 -27.39
N TYR A 281 3.23 -10.33 -26.69
CA TYR A 281 3.81 -11.54 -26.13
C TYR A 281 2.89 -12.19 -25.07
N ILE A 282 2.26 -11.37 -24.21
CA ILE A 282 1.29 -11.88 -23.24
C ILE A 282 0.08 -12.49 -23.96
N MET A 283 -0.42 -11.86 -25.02
CA MET A 283 -1.56 -12.36 -25.79
C MET A 283 -1.26 -13.72 -26.46
N VAL A 284 -0.12 -13.84 -27.14
CA VAL A 284 0.24 -15.07 -27.87
C VAL A 284 0.60 -16.23 -26.95
N THR A 285 1.04 -15.94 -25.73
CA THR A 285 1.43 -16.96 -24.74
C THR A 285 0.35 -17.28 -23.73
N GLY A 286 -0.76 -16.50 -23.71
CA GLY A 286 -1.77 -16.61 -22.67
C GLY A 286 -1.25 -16.29 -21.26
N GLY A 287 -0.12 -15.57 -21.17
CA GLY A 287 0.55 -15.24 -19.89
C GLY A 287 1.34 -16.41 -19.29
N ASN A 288 1.58 -17.49 -20.03
CA ASN A 288 2.33 -18.65 -19.59
C ASN A 288 3.84 -18.44 -19.79
N MET A 289 4.64 -18.57 -18.72
CA MET A 289 6.08 -18.37 -18.75
C MET A 289 6.84 -19.39 -19.59
N ASP A 290 6.41 -20.66 -19.58
CA ASP A 290 7.05 -21.68 -20.41
C ASP A 290 6.80 -21.43 -21.90
N ALA A 291 5.62 -20.94 -22.24
CA ALA A 291 5.30 -20.52 -23.61
C ALA A 291 6.11 -19.26 -23.99
N TYR A 292 6.25 -18.31 -23.07
CA TYR A 292 7.06 -17.11 -23.26
C TYR A 292 8.53 -17.44 -23.51
N ALA A 293 9.11 -18.38 -22.77
CA ALA A 293 10.49 -18.84 -22.94
C ALA A 293 10.74 -19.49 -24.31
N ARG A 294 9.69 -19.97 -25.00
CA ARG A 294 9.77 -20.56 -26.35
C ARG A 294 9.65 -19.55 -27.49
N ILE A 295 9.41 -18.26 -27.18
CA ILE A 295 9.40 -17.20 -28.18
C ILE A 295 10.84 -16.93 -28.61
N THR A 296 11.12 -17.17 -29.89
CA THR A 296 12.45 -16.95 -30.47
C THR A 296 12.68 -15.48 -30.79
N GLN A 297 13.94 -15.08 -31.02
CA GLN A 297 14.27 -13.73 -31.47
C GLN A 297 13.63 -13.40 -32.82
N LEU A 298 13.48 -14.39 -33.69
CA LEU A 298 12.79 -14.21 -34.98
C LEU A 298 11.28 -13.93 -34.76
N ASP A 299 10.63 -14.72 -33.87
CA ASP A 299 9.23 -14.46 -33.52
C ASP A 299 9.03 -13.04 -33.02
N LYS A 300 9.93 -12.54 -32.14
CA LYS A 300 9.92 -11.16 -31.64
C LYS A 300 10.05 -10.13 -32.76
N ALA A 301 11.00 -10.34 -33.67
CA ALA A 301 11.21 -9.45 -34.80
C ALA A 301 10.00 -9.40 -35.75
N LEU A 302 9.38 -10.55 -36.03
CA LEU A 302 8.20 -10.64 -36.87
C LEU A 302 6.95 -10.01 -36.20
N MET A 303 6.76 -10.22 -34.92
CA MET A 303 5.68 -9.60 -34.14
C MET A 303 5.85 -8.07 -34.07
N ARG A 304 7.07 -7.57 -33.84
CA ARG A 304 7.38 -6.14 -33.92
C ARG A 304 7.07 -5.56 -35.29
N ALA A 305 7.47 -6.27 -36.35
CA ALA A 305 7.16 -5.86 -37.73
C ALA A 305 5.64 -5.80 -37.99
N ALA A 306 4.88 -6.73 -37.42
CA ALA A 306 3.42 -6.74 -37.55
C ALA A 306 2.76 -5.56 -36.83
N ILE A 307 3.22 -5.18 -35.62
CA ILE A 307 2.72 -3.99 -34.91
C ILE A 307 2.99 -2.73 -35.76
N LEU A 308 4.19 -2.58 -36.28
CA LEU A 308 4.57 -1.43 -37.12
C LEU A 308 3.75 -1.39 -38.42
N ALA A 309 3.56 -2.53 -39.09
CA ALA A 309 2.78 -2.62 -40.32
C ALA A 309 1.30 -2.27 -40.09
N ALA A 310 0.71 -2.81 -38.99
CA ALA A 310 -0.65 -2.47 -38.60
C ALA A 310 -0.79 -0.98 -38.26
N GLY A 311 0.18 -0.41 -37.51
CA GLY A 311 0.22 1.01 -37.17
C GLY A 311 0.30 1.91 -38.39
N ILE A 312 1.18 1.61 -39.39
CA ILE A 312 1.28 2.35 -40.65
C ILE A 312 -0.04 2.32 -41.41
N LYS A 313 -0.67 1.13 -41.52
CA LYS A 313 -1.96 0.96 -42.22
C LYS A 313 -3.05 1.78 -41.56
N SER A 314 -3.20 1.64 -40.24
CA SER A 314 -4.19 2.37 -39.46
C SER A 314 -3.98 3.89 -39.52
N TYR A 315 -2.75 4.36 -39.43
CA TYR A 315 -2.43 5.78 -39.56
C TYR A 315 -2.82 6.36 -40.93
N ARG A 316 -2.55 5.63 -42.01
CA ARG A 316 -2.97 6.02 -43.36
C ARG A 316 -4.49 6.07 -43.52
N ASP A 317 -5.17 5.13 -42.89
CA ASP A 317 -6.63 5.03 -42.95
C ASP A 317 -7.32 6.02 -41.98
N GLY A 318 -6.56 6.78 -41.18
CA GLY A 318 -7.08 7.73 -40.18
C GLY A 318 -7.84 7.07 -39.03
N LYS A 319 -7.52 5.83 -38.68
CA LYS A 319 -8.15 5.05 -37.63
C LYS A 319 -7.17 4.61 -36.55
N LYS A 320 -7.69 4.25 -35.37
CA LYS A 320 -6.86 3.64 -34.32
C LYS A 320 -6.59 2.17 -34.65
N THR A 321 -5.39 1.69 -34.25
CA THR A 321 -4.97 0.30 -34.48
C THR A 321 -5.62 -0.63 -33.45
N LEU A 322 -6.20 -1.73 -33.89
CA LEU A 322 -6.81 -2.75 -33.04
C LEU A 322 -5.97 -4.03 -33.01
N THR A 323 -6.26 -4.92 -32.07
CA THR A 323 -5.62 -6.24 -31.98
C THR A 323 -5.83 -7.05 -33.27
N GLN A 324 -7.00 -6.95 -33.86
CA GLN A 324 -7.30 -7.60 -35.13
C GLN A 324 -6.39 -7.08 -36.26
N ASP A 325 -6.10 -5.76 -36.32
CA ASP A 325 -5.21 -5.20 -37.34
C ASP A 325 -3.78 -5.80 -37.22
N VAL A 326 -3.30 -5.98 -35.99
CA VAL A 326 -2.00 -6.63 -35.72
C VAL A 326 -2.03 -8.11 -36.14
N ARG A 327 -3.11 -8.84 -35.81
CA ARG A 327 -3.31 -10.22 -36.23
C ARG A 327 -3.31 -10.37 -37.75
N GLU A 328 -4.04 -9.51 -38.45
CA GLU A 328 -4.08 -9.47 -39.91
C GLU A 328 -2.67 -9.19 -40.50
N ALA A 329 -1.95 -8.25 -39.93
CA ALA A 329 -0.58 -7.95 -40.34
C ALA A 329 0.37 -9.16 -40.18
N MET A 330 0.24 -9.92 -39.06
CA MET A 330 1.01 -11.16 -38.88
C MET A 330 0.71 -12.19 -39.98
N LEU A 331 -0.56 -12.36 -40.34
CA LEU A 331 -0.99 -13.27 -41.41
C LEU A 331 -0.49 -12.80 -42.77
N GLU A 332 -0.57 -11.49 -43.06
CA GLU A 332 -0.04 -10.90 -44.30
C GLU A 332 1.48 -11.10 -44.42
N ILE A 333 2.24 -10.92 -43.34
CA ILE A 333 3.70 -11.19 -43.30
C ILE A 333 3.98 -12.66 -43.58
N ALA A 334 3.23 -13.59 -42.94
CA ALA A 334 3.39 -15.02 -43.13
C ALA A 334 3.15 -15.46 -44.60
N GLU A 335 2.31 -14.74 -45.36
CA GLU A 335 1.98 -15.06 -46.75
C GLU A 335 2.94 -14.39 -47.76
N ARG A 336 3.29 -13.14 -47.51
CA ARG A 336 4.01 -12.29 -48.50
C ARG A 336 5.53 -12.28 -48.34
N GLU A 337 6.07 -12.55 -47.15
CA GLU A 337 7.50 -12.49 -46.91
C GLU A 337 8.21 -13.69 -47.55
N ALA A 338 8.84 -13.44 -48.71
CA ALA A 338 9.48 -14.49 -49.50
C ALA A 338 10.67 -15.17 -48.81
N LYS A 339 11.27 -14.50 -47.83
CA LYS A 339 12.44 -14.98 -47.09
C LYS A 339 12.11 -15.98 -45.95
N LEU A 340 10.83 -16.12 -45.59
CA LEU A 340 10.43 -17.04 -44.52
C LEU A 340 10.38 -18.47 -45.02
N GLU A 341 11.00 -19.36 -44.27
CA GLU A 341 10.90 -20.80 -44.46
C GLU A 341 9.47 -21.31 -44.10
N PRO A 342 9.02 -22.45 -44.66
CA PRO A 342 7.68 -22.99 -44.42
C PRO A 342 7.33 -23.13 -42.93
N ASP A 343 8.27 -23.58 -42.10
CA ASP A 343 8.08 -23.79 -40.66
C ASP A 343 7.88 -22.44 -39.93
N GLN A 344 8.62 -21.42 -40.34
CA GLN A 344 8.51 -20.05 -39.79
C GLN A 344 7.15 -19.42 -40.15
N ARG A 345 6.67 -19.68 -41.37
CA ARG A 345 5.32 -19.22 -41.81
C ARG A 345 4.23 -19.90 -40.98
N THR A 346 4.35 -21.23 -40.78
CA THR A 346 3.39 -21.96 -39.96
C THR A 346 3.41 -21.45 -38.52
N ARG A 347 4.60 -21.24 -37.96
CA ARG A 347 4.77 -20.69 -36.62
C ARG A 347 4.13 -19.32 -36.47
N LEU A 348 4.32 -18.40 -37.41
CA LEU A 348 3.73 -17.05 -37.34
C LEU A 348 2.19 -17.12 -37.44
N LYS A 349 1.64 -18.05 -38.28
CA LYS A 349 0.20 -18.31 -38.34
C LYS A 349 -0.37 -18.87 -37.02
N GLU A 350 0.37 -19.74 -36.34
CA GLU A 350 -0.01 -20.25 -35.01
C GLU A 350 -0.07 -19.12 -33.97
N LEU A 351 0.96 -18.25 -33.95
CA LEU A 351 0.98 -17.08 -33.07
C LEU A 351 -0.18 -16.12 -33.38
N ALA A 352 -0.46 -15.87 -34.66
CA ALA A 352 -1.60 -15.06 -35.09
C ALA A 352 -2.95 -15.69 -34.69
N ALA A 353 -3.07 -17.02 -34.76
CA ALA A 353 -4.27 -17.74 -34.34
C ALA A 353 -4.54 -17.59 -32.82
N SER A 354 -3.49 -17.47 -32.00
CA SER A 354 -3.63 -17.25 -30.56
C SER A 354 -4.31 -15.90 -30.23
N LEU A 355 -4.24 -14.93 -31.12
CA LEU A 355 -4.91 -13.62 -30.95
C LEU A 355 -6.43 -13.67 -31.19
N GLU A 356 -6.94 -14.74 -31.81
CA GLU A 356 -8.37 -14.86 -32.14
C GLU A 356 -9.27 -14.71 -30.91
N MET A 357 -8.86 -15.26 -29.77
CA MET A 357 -9.62 -15.17 -28.52
C MET A 357 -9.82 -13.73 -28.04
N TYR A 358 -8.89 -12.83 -28.35
CA TYR A 358 -8.99 -11.41 -28.00
C TYR A 358 -9.73 -10.59 -29.07
N CYS A 359 -9.97 -11.18 -30.23
CA CYS A 359 -10.70 -10.53 -31.33
C CYS A 359 -12.18 -10.87 -31.37
N THR A 360 -12.58 -12.09 -30.93
CA THR A 360 -13.92 -12.64 -31.12
C THR A 360 -14.70 -12.91 -29.84
N GLY A 361 -14.04 -12.99 -28.66
CA GLY A 361 -14.69 -13.17 -27.36
C GLY A 361 -15.56 -11.98 -26.96
N GLU A 362 -16.73 -12.23 -26.34
CA GLU A 362 -17.66 -11.15 -25.93
C GLU A 362 -17.01 -10.10 -25.01
N LEU A 363 -16.27 -10.53 -23.99
CA LEU A 363 -15.64 -9.64 -23.03
C LEU A 363 -14.24 -9.21 -23.50
N ASP A 364 -13.41 -10.17 -23.92
CA ASP A 364 -12.02 -9.92 -24.28
C ASP A 364 -11.92 -9.08 -25.56
N ALA A 365 -12.76 -9.36 -26.59
CA ALA A 365 -12.80 -8.52 -27.77
C ALA A 365 -13.23 -7.08 -27.44
N ARG A 366 -14.19 -6.91 -26.53
CA ARG A 366 -14.60 -5.58 -26.09
C ARG A 366 -13.49 -4.83 -25.37
N MET A 367 -12.71 -5.52 -24.52
CA MET A 367 -11.64 -4.88 -23.77
C MET A 367 -10.40 -4.62 -24.63
N PHE A 368 -10.05 -5.55 -25.51
CA PHE A 368 -8.75 -5.55 -26.17
C PHE A 368 -8.79 -5.37 -27.71
N ASN A 369 -9.98 -5.32 -28.32
CA ASN A 369 -10.15 -5.19 -29.77
C ASN A 369 -11.18 -4.13 -30.18
N THR A 370 -11.39 -3.10 -29.37
CA THR A 370 -12.25 -1.97 -29.69
C THR A 370 -11.54 -0.66 -29.40
N VAL A 371 -11.99 0.42 -30.00
CA VAL A 371 -11.50 1.77 -29.65
C VAL A 371 -12.02 2.19 -28.28
N GLY A 372 -13.27 1.80 -27.96
CA GLY A 372 -13.96 2.24 -26.75
C GLY A 372 -14.28 3.74 -26.73
N GLU A 373 -15.02 4.15 -25.71
CA GLU A 373 -15.20 5.58 -25.41
C GLU A 373 -13.92 6.15 -24.79
N PRO A 374 -13.54 7.38 -25.10
CA PRO A 374 -12.39 8.05 -24.47
C PRO A 374 -12.61 8.14 -22.96
N TRP A 375 -11.54 7.99 -22.18
CA TRP A 375 -11.63 8.20 -20.74
C TRP A 375 -11.86 9.69 -20.47
N PRO A 376 -12.90 10.04 -19.71
CA PRO A 376 -13.16 11.44 -19.40
C PRO A 376 -12.01 12.02 -18.55
N ASP A 377 -11.78 13.32 -18.71
CA ASP A 377 -10.86 14.03 -17.82
C ASP A 377 -11.52 14.21 -16.44
N ALA A 378 -11.12 13.40 -15.47
CA ALA A 378 -11.71 13.37 -14.15
C ALA A 378 -10.68 13.61 -13.05
N ASP A 379 -11.15 14.12 -11.90
CA ASP A 379 -10.32 14.26 -10.71
C ASP A 379 -9.95 12.89 -10.12
N VAL A 380 -10.88 11.94 -10.21
CA VAL A 380 -10.72 10.57 -9.70
C VAL A 380 -11.14 9.58 -10.79
N THR A 381 -10.25 8.67 -11.13
CA THR A 381 -10.52 7.57 -12.05
C THR A 381 -10.28 6.24 -11.35
N VAL A 382 -11.29 5.39 -11.32
CA VAL A 382 -11.21 4.06 -10.70
C VAL A 382 -11.47 3.00 -11.75
N LEU A 383 -10.58 2.01 -11.85
CA LEU A 383 -10.78 0.81 -12.66
C LEU A 383 -10.94 -0.41 -11.75
N ASP A 384 -12.12 -0.99 -11.72
CA ASP A 384 -12.41 -2.27 -11.06
C ASP A 384 -12.19 -3.43 -12.02
N VAL A 385 -11.14 -4.20 -11.77
CA VAL A 385 -10.74 -5.38 -12.56
C VAL A 385 -11.30 -6.69 -12.03
N GLY A 386 -12.28 -6.65 -11.12
CA GLY A 386 -12.77 -7.80 -10.36
C GLY A 386 -13.01 -9.07 -11.17
N VAL A 387 -13.49 -8.97 -12.41
CA VAL A 387 -13.71 -10.14 -13.30
C VAL A 387 -12.40 -10.83 -13.65
N TYR A 388 -11.36 -10.09 -13.97
CA TYR A 388 -10.03 -10.64 -14.32
C TYR A 388 -9.16 -10.95 -13.10
N GLY A 389 -9.56 -10.54 -11.91
CA GLY A 389 -8.82 -10.77 -10.66
C GLY A 389 -8.80 -12.22 -10.16
N SER A 390 -9.31 -13.19 -10.93
CA SER A 390 -9.21 -14.61 -10.60
C SER A 390 -8.05 -15.28 -11.34
N ASP A 391 -7.50 -16.36 -10.77
CA ASP A 391 -6.38 -17.13 -11.33
C ASP A 391 -6.67 -17.74 -12.73
N ARG A 392 -7.92 -17.62 -13.19
CA ARG A 392 -8.32 -18.11 -14.53
C ARG A 392 -7.92 -17.16 -15.66
N TYR A 393 -7.63 -15.89 -15.37
CA TYR A 393 -7.43 -14.85 -16.36
C TYR A 393 -6.09 -14.11 -16.20
N PRO A 394 -4.95 -14.80 -16.06
CA PRO A 394 -3.66 -14.16 -15.79
C PRO A 394 -3.21 -13.22 -16.92
N ALA A 395 -3.46 -13.62 -18.18
CA ALA A 395 -3.13 -12.79 -19.34
C ALA A 395 -4.00 -11.53 -19.42
N GLN A 396 -5.32 -11.70 -19.26
CA GLN A 396 -6.27 -10.59 -19.32
C GLN A 396 -6.01 -9.58 -18.20
N LEU A 397 -5.68 -10.06 -16.99
CA LEU A 397 -5.30 -9.19 -15.87
C LEU A 397 -4.02 -8.41 -16.18
N ALA A 398 -3.01 -9.07 -16.74
CA ALA A 398 -1.76 -8.42 -17.12
C ALA A 398 -1.98 -7.37 -18.22
N LEU A 399 -2.77 -7.69 -19.24
CA LEU A 399 -3.13 -6.76 -20.31
C LEU A 399 -3.94 -5.56 -19.78
N ALA A 400 -4.89 -5.82 -18.86
CA ALA A 400 -5.66 -4.76 -18.22
C ALA A 400 -4.76 -3.82 -17.41
N TYR A 401 -3.77 -4.36 -16.70
CA TYR A 401 -2.78 -3.56 -15.98
C TYR A 401 -1.96 -2.69 -16.95
N ILE A 402 -1.42 -3.26 -18.02
CA ILE A 402 -0.61 -2.51 -19.01
C ILE A 402 -1.46 -1.39 -19.65
N GLY A 403 -2.66 -1.73 -20.13
CA GLY A 403 -3.55 -0.74 -20.74
C GLY A 403 -3.98 0.38 -19.78
N TYR A 404 -4.19 0.05 -18.51
CA TYR A 404 -4.45 1.03 -17.46
C TYR A 404 -3.23 1.92 -17.22
N MET A 405 -2.04 1.33 -17.01
CA MET A 405 -0.82 2.09 -16.74
C MET A 405 -0.41 2.99 -17.90
N GLN A 406 -0.61 2.57 -19.15
CA GLN A 406 -0.43 3.44 -20.31
C GLN A 406 -1.28 4.71 -20.21
N ARG A 407 -2.55 4.59 -19.78
CA ARG A 407 -3.43 5.76 -19.59
C ARG A 407 -2.98 6.65 -18.44
N VAL A 408 -2.55 6.05 -17.32
CA VAL A 408 -2.03 6.79 -16.16
C VAL A 408 -0.77 7.58 -16.53
N ILE A 409 0.18 6.92 -17.22
CA ILE A 409 1.45 7.55 -17.63
C ILE A 409 1.19 8.65 -18.68
N ASN A 410 0.38 8.37 -19.72
CA ASN A 410 0.00 9.39 -20.71
C ASN A 410 -0.60 10.62 -20.04
N LYS A 411 -1.47 10.42 -19.03
CA LYS A 411 -2.08 11.53 -18.31
C LYS A 411 -1.07 12.31 -17.47
N ALA A 412 -0.13 11.62 -16.85
CA ALA A 412 0.94 12.27 -16.09
C ALA A 412 1.86 13.09 -17.01
N GLU A 413 2.24 12.57 -18.17
CA GLU A 413 3.02 13.28 -19.19
C GLU A 413 2.29 14.52 -19.70
N GLU A 414 0.97 14.40 -20.03
CA GLU A 414 0.15 15.54 -20.47
C GLU A 414 0.05 16.65 -19.43
N THR A 415 0.02 16.30 -18.15
CA THR A 415 -0.22 17.25 -17.06
C THR A 415 1.05 17.68 -16.32
N GLN A 416 2.20 17.17 -16.69
CA GLN A 416 3.51 17.44 -16.07
C GLN A 416 3.78 18.94 -15.85
N ASN A 417 3.38 19.78 -16.79
CA ASN A 417 3.58 21.25 -16.74
C ASN A 417 2.45 21.99 -16.02
N GLN A 418 1.38 21.31 -15.59
CA GLN A 418 0.19 21.92 -14.98
C GLN A 418 0.27 22.05 -13.45
N ARG A 419 1.40 21.68 -12.82
CA ARG A 419 1.62 21.67 -11.36
C ARG A 419 0.58 20.84 -10.58
N ARG A 420 0.00 19.83 -11.22
CA ARG A 420 -0.96 18.92 -10.60
C ARG A 420 -0.44 17.49 -10.73
N ASP A 421 0.07 16.97 -9.64
CA ASP A 421 0.61 15.62 -9.57
C ASP A 421 -0.47 14.56 -9.85
N VAL A 422 -0.03 13.38 -10.30
CA VAL A 422 -0.86 12.19 -10.44
C VAL A 422 -0.52 11.22 -9.32
N VAL A 423 -1.52 10.70 -8.62
CA VAL A 423 -1.37 9.65 -7.61
C VAL A 423 -2.07 8.40 -8.10
N ASN A 424 -1.34 7.29 -8.16
CA ASN A 424 -1.88 5.99 -8.56
C ASN A 424 -1.86 5.02 -7.38
N ILE A 425 -3.03 4.58 -6.94
CA ILE A 425 -3.22 3.57 -5.91
C ILE A 425 -3.51 2.23 -6.59
N VAL A 426 -2.70 1.22 -6.29
CA VAL A 426 -2.92 -0.15 -6.77
C VAL A 426 -3.25 -1.04 -5.57
N ASP A 427 -4.52 -1.40 -5.43
CA ASP A 427 -4.94 -2.36 -4.40
C ASP A 427 -4.67 -3.79 -4.87
N GLU A 428 -4.40 -4.70 -3.93
CA GLU A 428 -4.02 -6.09 -4.17
C GLU A 428 -2.84 -6.21 -5.16
N ALA A 429 -1.80 -5.40 -4.94
CA ALA A 429 -0.64 -5.30 -5.85
C ALA A 429 0.03 -6.65 -6.14
N HIS A 430 -0.14 -7.65 -5.25
CA HIS A 430 0.36 -9.02 -5.43
C HIS A 430 -0.14 -9.69 -6.72
N LEU A 431 -1.32 -9.30 -7.20
CA LEU A 431 -1.87 -9.83 -8.45
C LEU A 431 -1.01 -9.48 -9.66
N TYR A 432 -0.31 -8.36 -9.58
CA TYR A 432 0.51 -7.82 -10.66
C TYR A 432 2.00 -8.09 -10.41
N THR A 433 2.48 -7.87 -9.19
CA THR A 433 3.88 -8.11 -8.81
C THR A 433 4.23 -9.59 -8.81
N GLY A 434 3.27 -10.46 -8.57
CA GLY A 434 3.43 -11.91 -8.68
C GLY A 434 3.52 -12.43 -10.11
N ASN A 435 3.24 -11.61 -11.13
CA ASN A 435 3.33 -11.98 -12.54
C ASN A 435 4.71 -11.60 -13.10
N PRO A 436 5.59 -12.56 -13.43
CA PRO A 436 6.94 -12.27 -13.91
C PRO A 436 6.97 -11.44 -15.21
N LEU A 437 5.92 -11.53 -16.03
CA LEU A 437 5.82 -10.76 -17.28
C LEU A 437 5.56 -9.27 -17.03
N LEU A 438 5.07 -8.89 -15.85
CA LEU A 438 4.82 -7.51 -15.46
C LEU A 438 5.97 -6.90 -14.63
N GLY A 439 6.92 -7.69 -14.15
CA GLY A 439 7.98 -7.23 -13.27
C GLY A 439 8.75 -6.04 -13.84
N TYR A 440 9.19 -6.15 -15.08
CA TYR A 440 9.87 -5.07 -15.79
C TYR A 440 8.97 -3.83 -15.94
N GLN A 441 7.70 -4.00 -16.32
CA GLN A 441 6.76 -2.89 -16.53
C GLN A 441 6.49 -2.12 -15.24
N ILE A 442 6.33 -2.83 -14.12
CA ILE A 442 6.13 -2.21 -12.81
C ILE A 442 7.39 -1.45 -12.39
N ALA A 443 8.56 -2.07 -12.56
CA ALA A 443 9.83 -1.44 -12.23
C ALA A 443 10.08 -0.18 -13.07
N PHE A 444 9.82 -0.27 -14.35
CA PHE A 444 9.91 0.86 -15.27
C PHE A 444 8.94 1.98 -14.90
N ALA A 445 7.66 1.64 -14.67
CA ALA A 445 6.64 2.61 -14.29
C ALA A 445 7.03 3.39 -13.01
N VAL A 446 7.56 2.70 -11.98
CA VAL A 446 8.01 3.35 -10.74
C VAL A 446 9.23 4.25 -10.97
N LYS A 447 10.18 3.85 -11.81
CA LYS A 447 11.36 4.66 -12.13
C LYS A 447 10.98 5.94 -12.90
N VAL A 448 10.18 5.81 -13.96
CA VAL A 448 9.76 6.94 -14.80
C VAL A 448 8.80 7.87 -14.06
N ALA A 449 7.96 7.34 -13.18
CA ALA A 449 6.94 8.05 -12.46
C ALA A 449 7.44 9.34 -11.77
N ARG A 450 8.62 9.29 -11.16
CA ARG A 450 9.22 10.45 -10.49
C ARG A 450 9.43 11.64 -11.43
N LYS A 451 9.82 11.39 -12.68
CA LYS A 451 10.14 12.45 -13.67
C LYS A 451 8.91 13.17 -14.17
N ILE A 452 7.76 12.49 -14.19
CA ILE A 452 6.49 12.99 -14.73
C ILE A 452 5.48 13.38 -13.66
N GLY A 453 5.89 13.48 -12.38
CA GLY A 453 5.00 13.82 -11.26
C GLY A 453 3.94 12.76 -10.97
N LEU A 454 4.24 11.49 -11.23
CA LEU A 454 3.39 10.34 -10.91
C LEU A 454 3.89 9.67 -9.63
N TRP A 455 3.00 9.46 -8.67
CA TRP A 455 3.31 8.82 -7.39
C TRP A 455 2.55 7.51 -7.27
N MET A 456 3.28 6.44 -6.96
CA MET A 456 2.74 5.08 -6.88
C MET A 456 2.54 4.69 -5.40
N LEU A 457 1.33 4.26 -5.05
CA LEU A 457 1.02 3.67 -3.75
C LEU A 457 0.52 2.24 -3.98
N LEU A 458 1.37 1.26 -3.69
CA LEU A 458 1.03 -0.16 -3.84
C LEU A 458 0.54 -0.73 -2.52
N ALA A 459 -0.57 -1.45 -2.54
CA ALA A 459 -1.08 -2.11 -1.35
C ALA A 459 -1.15 -3.63 -1.53
N THR A 460 -0.61 -4.38 -0.58
CA THR A 460 -0.57 -5.84 -0.62
C THR A 460 -0.84 -6.47 0.75
N GLN A 461 -1.17 -7.74 0.74
CA GLN A 461 -1.38 -8.51 1.96
C GLN A 461 -0.07 -9.10 2.49
N ASN A 462 0.87 -9.42 1.61
CA ASN A 462 2.12 -10.10 1.94
C ASN A 462 3.32 -9.46 1.26
N VAL A 463 4.44 -9.39 1.97
CA VAL A 463 5.72 -8.93 1.39
C VAL A 463 6.31 -9.95 0.42
N GLU A 464 6.07 -11.24 0.64
CA GLU A 464 6.55 -12.32 -0.24
C GLU A 464 6.07 -12.18 -1.69
N ASP A 465 4.97 -11.45 -1.90
CA ASP A 465 4.45 -11.16 -3.24
C ASP A 465 5.44 -10.36 -4.10
N PHE A 466 6.36 -9.63 -3.46
CA PHE A 466 7.45 -8.91 -4.13
C PHE A 466 8.71 -9.77 -4.35
N SER A 467 8.70 -11.04 -3.92
CA SER A 467 9.88 -11.91 -4.03
C SER A 467 10.06 -12.60 -5.38
N LYS A 468 9.01 -12.63 -6.18
CA LYS A 468 8.93 -13.48 -7.37
C LYS A 468 9.73 -13.01 -8.60
N GLY A 469 10.48 -11.90 -8.48
CA GLY A 469 11.33 -11.38 -9.55
C GLY A 469 12.37 -10.41 -9.03
N ASP A 470 13.56 -10.43 -9.61
CA ASP A 470 14.64 -9.51 -9.20
C ASP A 470 14.32 -8.06 -9.53
N ASP A 471 13.56 -7.80 -10.58
CA ASP A 471 13.13 -6.44 -10.92
C ASP A 471 12.16 -5.88 -9.89
N ILE A 472 11.25 -6.69 -9.39
CA ILE A 472 10.30 -6.28 -8.34
C ILE A 472 11.03 -6.02 -7.00
N LYS A 473 12.06 -6.80 -6.66
CA LYS A 473 12.89 -6.52 -5.46
C LYS A 473 13.57 -5.15 -5.56
N LYS A 474 14.05 -4.78 -6.75
CA LYS A 474 14.63 -3.44 -6.99
C LYS A 474 13.61 -2.33 -6.78
N VAL A 475 12.34 -2.56 -7.14
CA VAL A 475 11.24 -1.60 -6.94
C VAL A 475 11.03 -1.25 -5.46
N LEU A 476 11.12 -2.24 -4.57
CA LEU A 476 10.98 -1.99 -3.13
C LEU A 476 12.02 -1.00 -2.59
N GLY A 477 13.22 -0.98 -3.17
CA GLY A 477 14.27 0.00 -2.82
C GLY A 477 13.96 1.43 -3.24
N LEU A 478 13.00 1.63 -4.16
CA LEU A 478 12.57 2.93 -4.64
C LEU A 478 11.46 3.55 -3.79
N PHE A 479 10.79 2.74 -2.93
CA PHE A 479 9.76 3.23 -2.05
C PHE A 479 10.35 3.95 -0.83
N GLU A 480 10.02 5.21 -0.70
CA GLU A 480 10.40 6.01 0.46
C GLU A 480 9.48 5.73 1.65
N TRP A 481 8.20 5.43 1.38
CA TRP A 481 7.15 5.31 2.39
C TRP A 481 6.69 3.86 2.57
N TRP A 482 6.70 3.39 3.81
CA TRP A 482 6.21 2.08 4.20
C TRP A 482 5.16 2.22 5.29
N PHE A 483 3.97 1.75 5.02
CA PHE A 483 2.86 1.69 5.97
C PHE A 483 2.64 0.23 6.33
N LEU A 484 3.11 -0.16 7.50
CA LEU A 484 3.08 -1.53 8.00
C LEU A 484 1.94 -1.63 9.02
N LEU A 485 0.83 -2.24 8.62
CA LEU A 485 -0.32 -2.44 9.51
C LEU A 485 -0.05 -3.62 10.44
N ASN A 486 -0.99 -3.90 11.34
CA ASN A 486 -0.87 -5.01 12.29
C ASN A 486 -0.46 -6.31 11.59
N MET A 487 0.69 -6.88 11.98
CA MET A 487 1.32 -8.07 11.41
C MET A 487 1.61 -9.10 12.49
N GLU A 488 1.64 -10.39 12.09
CA GLU A 488 2.09 -11.48 12.92
C GLU A 488 3.61 -11.68 12.83
N PHE A 489 4.18 -12.44 13.78
CA PHE A 489 5.64 -12.65 13.87
C PHE A 489 6.24 -13.16 12.55
N LYS A 490 5.59 -14.13 11.89
CA LYS A 490 6.07 -14.69 10.63
C LYS A 490 6.15 -13.62 9.52
N GLU A 491 5.16 -12.77 9.42
CA GLU A 491 5.10 -11.69 8.42
C GLU A 491 6.20 -10.66 8.64
N VAL A 492 6.52 -10.35 9.89
CA VAL A 492 7.63 -9.44 10.26
C VAL A 492 8.98 -10.07 9.92
N GLU A 493 9.17 -11.37 10.14
CA GLU A 493 10.38 -12.09 9.73
C GLU A 493 10.52 -12.12 8.19
N ASP A 494 9.43 -12.32 7.47
CA ASP A 494 9.43 -12.29 6.01
C ASP A 494 9.76 -10.87 5.50
N LEU A 495 9.20 -9.83 6.11
CA LEU A 495 9.55 -8.43 5.82
C LEU A 495 11.05 -8.15 6.04
N SER A 496 11.63 -8.74 7.06
CA SER A 496 13.05 -8.58 7.40
C SER A 496 14.01 -9.07 6.32
N LYS A 497 13.56 -9.97 5.44
CA LYS A 497 14.34 -10.46 4.29
C LYS A 497 14.50 -9.39 3.18
N TYR A 498 13.60 -8.42 3.13
CA TYR A 498 13.57 -7.37 2.10
C TYR A 498 13.97 -6.00 2.62
N ARG A 499 13.77 -5.76 3.90
CA ARG A 499 14.16 -4.53 4.59
C ARG A 499 14.86 -4.90 5.89
N ASN A 500 16.09 -4.47 6.06
CA ASN A 500 16.83 -4.68 7.31
C ASN A 500 16.10 -3.98 8.45
N LEU A 501 15.35 -4.74 9.25
CA LEU A 501 14.65 -4.23 10.43
C LEU A 501 15.51 -4.42 11.66
N THR A 502 15.63 -3.37 12.48
CA THR A 502 16.23 -3.49 13.80
C THR A 502 15.33 -4.29 14.75
N PRO A 503 15.85 -4.85 15.85
CA PRO A 503 15.03 -5.53 16.85
C PRO A 503 13.91 -4.64 17.39
N GLU A 504 14.17 -3.34 17.59
CA GLU A 504 13.20 -2.36 18.08
C GLU A 504 12.07 -2.14 17.07
N GLN A 505 12.39 -2.04 15.77
CA GLN A 505 11.40 -1.92 14.69
C GLN A 505 10.51 -3.16 14.63
N LYS A 506 11.06 -4.36 14.78
CA LYS A 506 10.28 -5.60 14.84
C LYS A 506 9.31 -5.60 16.02
N VAL A 507 9.79 -5.22 17.20
CA VAL A 507 8.94 -5.09 18.40
C VAL A 507 7.85 -4.04 18.20
N MET A 508 8.18 -2.90 17.59
CA MET A 508 7.23 -1.83 17.29
C MET A 508 6.10 -2.34 16.38
N ILE A 509 6.43 -3.04 15.28
CA ILE A 509 5.44 -3.60 14.34
C ILE A 509 4.57 -4.65 15.03
N LEU A 510 5.18 -5.58 15.78
CA LEU A 510 4.47 -6.63 16.51
C LEU A 510 3.55 -6.09 17.62
N SER A 511 3.85 -4.89 18.14
CA SER A 511 3.03 -4.25 19.16
C SER A 511 1.76 -3.59 18.62
N CYS A 512 1.61 -3.47 17.29
CA CYS A 512 0.45 -2.87 16.66
C CYS A 512 -0.80 -3.68 16.94
N SER A 513 -1.89 -2.98 17.23
CA SER A 513 -3.19 -3.57 17.55
C SER A 513 -4.28 -3.01 16.64
N LYS A 514 -5.41 -3.72 16.59
CA LYS A 514 -6.60 -3.28 15.88
C LYS A 514 -7.82 -3.45 16.75
N GLN A 515 -8.69 -2.46 16.75
CA GLN A 515 -10.04 -2.56 17.29
C GLN A 515 -11.05 -2.37 16.16
N GLN A 516 -11.88 -3.40 15.95
CA GLN A 516 -12.87 -3.37 14.86
C GLN A 516 -13.79 -2.15 14.97
N ARG A 517 -14.03 -1.49 13.84
CA ARG A 517 -14.85 -0.27 13.73
C ARG A 517 -14.38 0.91 14.60
N ALA A 518 -13.17 0.87 15.13
CA ALA A 518 -12.61 1.94 15.94
C ALA A 518 -11.30 2.48 15.37
N TYR A 519 -10.25 1.68 15.38
CA TYR A 519 -8.94 2.09 14.88
C TYR A 519 -8.13 0.88 14.38
N THR A 520 -7.10 1.18 13.60
CA THR A 520 -5.99 0.27 13.34
C THR A 520 -4.67 0.97 13.64
N GLU A 521 -3.75 0.25 14.29
CA GLU A 521 -2.38 0.72 14.47
C GLU A 521 -1.51 0.20 13.34
N GLY A 522 -0.44 0.92 13.08
CA GLY A 522 0.59 0.55 12.14
C GLY A 522 1.85 1.34 12.38
N VAL A 523 2.93 0.91 11.75
CA VAL A 523 4.19 1.64 11.75
C VAL A 523 4.36 2.32 10.41
N VAL A 524 4.58 3.63 10.42
CA VAL A 524 4.97 4.40 9.25
C VAL A 524 6.48 4.55 9.27
N MET A 525 7.12 4.12 8.20
CA MET A 525 8.54 4.33 7.98
C MET A 525 8.71 5.24 6.76
N GLY A 526 9.25 6.41 6.98
CA GLY A 526 9.57 7.39 5.95
C GLY A 526 11.08 7.64 5.90
N ASN A 527 11.47 8.79 5.34
CA ASN A 527 12.86 9.17 5.33
C ASN A 527 13.33 9.56 6.75
N PRO A 528 14.46 9.02 7.23
CA PRO A 528 14.98 9.35 8.59
C PRO A 528 15.23 10.83 8.83
N LYS A 529 15.44 11.62 7.77
CA LYS A 529 15.69 13.08 7.87
C LYS A 529 14.40 13.89 8.07
N THR A 530 13.24 13.32 7.82
CA THR A 530 11.95 14.02 7.92
C THR A 530 11.04 13.35 8.95
N VAL A 531 10.42 12.25 8.58
CA VAL A 531 9.43 11.55 9.42
C VAL A 531 10.07 10.44 10.26
N GLY A 532 11.09 9.76 9.72
CA GLY A 532 11.68 8.61 10.36
C GLY A 532 10.69 7.47 10.52
N GLU A 533 10.62 6.93 11.74
CA GLU A 533 9.77 5.81 12.10
C GLU A 533 8.78 6.23 13.16
N MET A 534 7.52 5.95 12.93
CA MET A 534 6.44 6.31 13.86
C MET A 534 5.45 5.18 14.02
N LEU A 535 5.10 4.85 15.25
CA LEU A 535 3.93 4.04 15.52
C LEU A 535 2.70 4.96 15.54
N VAL A 536 1.77 4.70 14.66
CA VAL A 536 0.59 5.54 14.48
C VAL A 536 -0.69 4.74 14.66
N ARG A 537 -1.70 5.42 15.18
CA ARG A 537 -3.06 4.92 15.25
C ARG A 537 -3.92 5.66 14.23
N GLN A 538 -4.42 4.94 13.26
CA GLN A 538 -5.40 5.49 12.32
C GLN A 538 -6.80 5.35 12.91
N VAL A 539 -7.45 6.48 13.10
CA VAL A 539 -8.86 6.59 13.58
C VAL A 539 -9.65 7.32 12.50
N PRO A 540 -9.97 6.67 11.39
CA PRO A 540 -10.70 7.33 10.32
C PRO A 540 -12.06 7.85 10.81
N PRO A 541 -12.54 8.99 10.32
CA PRO A 541 -13.93 9.38 10.49
C PRO A 541 -14.87 8.25 10.13
N SER A 542 -16.00 8.15 10.85
CA SER A 542 -16.92 7.00 10.72
C SER A 542 -17.39 6.79 9.29
N ILE A 543 -17.49 7.84 8.48
CA ILE A 543 -17.86 7.72 7.08
C ILE A 543 -16.83 6.87 6.29
N PHE A 544 -15.53 7.11 6.44
CA PHE A 544 -14.51 6.34 5.70
C PHE A 544 -14.44 4.89 6.16
N LEU A 545 -14.78 4.60 7.42
CA LEU A 545 -14.92 3.22 7.88
C LEU A 545 -16.09 2.52 7.18
N THR A 546 -17.24 3.19 7.08
CA THR A 546 -18.44 2.58 6.48
C THR A 546 -18.35 2.47 4.95
N LEU A 547 -17.65 3.39 4.28
CA LEU A 547 -17.36 3.31 2.85
C LEU A 547 -16.45 2.12 2.51
N ALA A 548 -15.53 1.77 3.40
CA ALA A 548 -14.57 0.67 3.21
C ALA A 548 -15.11 -0.72 3.64
N MET A 549 -16.35 -0.80 4.12
CA MET A 549 -16.98 -2.07 4.52
C MET A 549 -17.33 -2.92 3.30
N THR A 550 -16.57 -3.98 3.06
CA THR A 550 -16.73 -4.86 1.88
C THR A 550 -17.04 -6.30 2.23
N ASP A 551 -17.02 -6.68 3.51
CA ASP A 551 -17.33 -8.01 3.96
C ASP A 551 -18.80 -8.40 3.68
N PRO A 552 -19.12 -9.69 3.42
CA PRO A 552 -20.47 -10.14 3.13
C PRO A 552 -21.51 -9.73 4.19
N ASN A 553 -21.15 -9.81 5.48
CA ASN A 553 -22.02 -9.40 6.58
C ASN A 553 -22.31 -7.89 6.57
N GLU A 554 -21.28 -7.08 6.29
CA GLU A 554 -21.38 -5.63 6.21
C GLU A 554 -22.21 -5.19 4.98
N LYS A 555 -22.04 -5.87 3.85
CA LYS A 555 -22.89 -5.69 2.66
C LYS A 555 -24.35 -6.06 2.93
N SER A 556 -24.58 -7.12 3.71
CA SER A 556 -25.92 -7.53 4.13
C SER A 556 -26.58 -6.50 5.07
N GLU A 557 -25.80 -5.97 6.04
CA GLU A 557 -26.27 -4.91 6.94
C GLU A 557 -26.71 -3.66 6.14
N ARG A 558 -25.89 -3.23 5.16
CA ARG A 558 -26.27 -2.11 4.27
C ARG A 558 -27.55 -2.38 3.47
N ARG A 559 -27.70 -3.59 2.90
CA ARG A 559 -28.90 -3.95 2.14
C ARG A 559 -30.16 -3.94 3.02
N ALA A 560 -30.06 -4.47 4.23
CA ALA A 560 -31.16 -4.45 5.18
C ALA A 560 -31.59 -3.01 5.52
N LEU A 561 -30.63 -2.08 5.69
CA LEU A 561 -30.96 -0.65 5.87
C LEU A 561 -31.61 -0.04 4.64
N MET A 562 -31.15 -0.38 3.44
CA MET A 562 -31.76 0.11 2.20
C MET A 562 -33.22 -0.33 2.09
N GLU A 563 -33.51 -1.59 2.38
CA GLU A 563 -34.87 -2.14 2.37
C GLU A 563 -35.73 -1.50 3.47
N GLN A 564 -35.21 -1.39 4.70
CA GLN A 564 -35.95 -0.84 5.84
C GLN A 564 -36.34 0.63 5.64
N TYR A 565 -35.47 1.45 5.04
CA TYR A 565 -35.67 2.89 4.90
C TYR A 565 -35.97 3.34 3.47
N GLY A 566 -36.11 2.42 2.51
CA GLY A 566 -36.39 2.73 1.11
C GLY A 566 -35.30 3.57 0.43
N LEU A 567 -34.02 3.33 0.78
CA LEU A 567 -32.89 4.12 0.28
C LEU A 567 -32.56 3.74 -1.17
N SER A 568 -32.24 4.75 -1.98
CA SER A 568 -31.96 4.57 -3.41
C SER A 568 -30.52 4.16 -3.71
N SER A 569 -29.55 4.39 -2.80
CA SER A 569 -28.14 4.05 -3.01
C SER A 569 -27.48 3.41 -1.78
N GLN A 570 -26.46 2.59 -2.03
CA GLN A 570 -25.63 1.99 -0.98
C GLN A 570 -24.86 3.07 -0.19
N TYR A 571 -24.53 4.17 -0.82
CA TYR A 571 -23.88 5.30 -0.19
C TYR A 571 -24.75 5.92 0.93
N GLN A 572 -26.05 6.12 0.67
CA GLN A 572 -26.98 6.62 1.69
C GLN A 572 -27.05 5.69 2.91
N ALA A 573 -27.06 4.38 2.68
CA ALA A 573 -26.99 3.41 3.78
C ALA A 573 -25.67 3.48 4.54
N ALA A 574 -24.55 3.66 3.85
CA ALA A 574 -23.24 3.86 4.48
C ALA A 574 -23.17 5.14 5.32
N GLU A 575 -23.81 6.24 4.85
CA GLU A 575 -23.93 7.48 5.64
C GLU A 575 -24.76 7.27 6.92
N MET A 576 -25.88 6.53 6.83
CA MET A 576 -26.68 6.20 8.02
C MET A 576 -25.89 5.35 9.02
N MET A 577 -25.16 4.34 8.54
CA MET A 577 -24.27 3.53 9.38
C MET A 577 -23.19 4.40 10.05
N ALA A 578 -22.63 5.36 9.32
CA ALA A 578 -21.64 6.29 9.87
C ALA A 578 -22.23 7.19 10.97
N GLN A 579 -23.45 7.68 10.79
CA GLN A 579 -24.15 8.47 11.79
C GLN A 579 -24.44 7.64 13.05
N GLU A 580 -24.89 6.41 12.89
CA GLU A 580 -25.10 5.48 14.01
C GLU A 580 -23.79 5.17 14.75
N LEU A 581 -22.70 4.97 14.01
CA LEU A 581 -21.38 4.75 14.59
C LEU A 581 -20.89 5.99 15.37
N ASN A 582 -21.13 7.20 14.84
CA ASN A 582 -20.84 8.45 15.56
C ASN A 582 -21.64 8.56 16.85
N ARG A 583 -22.92 8.20 16.83
CA ARG A 583 -23.77 8.19 18.02
C ARG A 583 -23.25 7.24 19.08
N LYS A 584 -22.87 6.01 18.69
CA LYS A 584 -22.26 5.01 19.58
C LYS A 584 -20.94 5.48 20.20
N ARG A 585 -20.20 6.32 19.48
CA ARG A 585 -18.93 6.94 19.93
C ARG A 585 -19.15 8.19 20.79
N GLY A 586 -20.37 8.60 21.05
CA GLY A 586 -20.70 9.82 21.79
C GLY A 586 -20.37 11.13 21.06
N LEU A 587 -20.14 11.07 19.74
CA LEU A 587 -19.83 12.26 18.94
C LEU A 587 -21.11 13.04 18.63
N LYS A 588 -21.15 14.33 19.01
CA LYS A 588 -22.25 15.22 18.63
C LYS A 588 -22.20 15.52 17.14
N ILE A 589 -23.19 15.07 16.39
CA ILE A 589 -23.33 15.39 14.97
C ILE A 589 -23.83 16.85 14.90
N ARG A 590 -22.99 17.76 14.43
CA ARG A 590 -23.48 19.09 14.00
C ARG A 590 -24.30 18.87 12.74
N ALA A 591 -25.58 19.25 12.75
CA ALA A 591 -26.36 19.38 11.52
C ALA A 591 -25.57 20.28 10.55
N ARG A 592 -25.45 19.86 9.27
CA ARG A 592 -24.91 20.74 8.23
C ARG A 592 -25.73 22.02 8.27
N SER A 593 -25.15 23.15 8.64
CA SER A 593 -25.82 24.42 8.48
C SER A 593 -25.98 24.66 6.98
N SER A 594 -27.18 25.02 6.53
CA SER A 594 -27.48 25.41 5.14
C SER A 594 -26.53 26.48 4.58
N ASP A 595 -25.80 27.17 5.45
CA ASP A 595 -24.81 28.18 5.12
C ASP A 595 -23.48 27.65 4.56
N ALA A 596 -23.14 26.38 4.78
CA ALA A 596 -21.91 25.78 4.22
C ALA A 596 -22.06 25.50 2.71
N VAL A 597 -23.29 25.20 2.26
CA VAL A 597 -23.59 24.97 0.84
C VAL A 597 -23.53 26.30 0.06
N SER A 598 -24.02 27.39 0.66
CA SER A 598 -23.96 28.72 0.05
C SER A 598 -22.54 29.29 -0.03
N ARG A 599 -21.63 28.89 0.85
CA ARG A 599 -20.22 29.31 0.80
C ARG A 599 -19.43 28.59 -0.30
N SER A 600 -19.69 27.32 -0.54
CA SER A 600 -19.05 26.58 -1.64
C SER A 600 -19.52 27.06 -3.02
N GLN A 601 -20.79 27.43 -3.14
CA GLN A 601 -21.33 28.05 -4.37
C GLN A 601 -20.74 29.43 -4.63
N ARG A 602 -20.56 30.27 -3.61
CA ARG A 602 -19.92 31.60 -3.76
C ARG A 602 -18.42 31.53 -4.08
N LEU A 603 -17.72 30.47 -3.70
CA LEU A 603 -16.32 30.25 -4.07
C LEU A 603 -16.16 29.71 -5.49
N GLN A 604 -17.18 29.03 -6.04
CA GLN A 604 -17.23 28.64 -7.45
C GLN A 604 -17.59 29.79 -8.40
N GLU A 605 -18.34 30.77 -7.93
CA GLU A 605 -18.67 31.99 -8.70
C GLU A 605 -17.55 33.05 -8.66
N ALA A 606 -16.56 32.89 -7.78
CA ALA A 606 -15.44 33.84 -7.62
C ALA A 606 -14.12 33.32 -8.22
N SER A 607 -14.10 32.13 -8.78
CA SER A 607 -12.98 31.54 -9.53
C SER A 607 -13.30 31.44 -11.03
#